data_f3e8639d6d1cb5c5870e0d27c61c86b3
#
_entry.id   f3e8639d6d1cb5c5870e0d27c61c86b3
#
_cell.length_a   1.000
_cell.length_b   1.000
_cell.length_c   1.000
_cell.angle_alpha   90.00
_cell.angle_beta   90.00
_cell.angle_gamma   90.00
#
_symmetry.space_group_name_H-M   'P 1'
#
loop_
_entity.id
_entity.type
_entity.pdbx_description
1 polymer ?
#
loop_
_entity_poly.entity_id
_entity_poly.type
_entity_poly.pdbx_seq_one_letter_code
_entity_poly.pdbx_strand_id
1 'polypeptide(L)'
;MKLEGIHPVSSKEHMLNPTDIFVVAAHEDKGGQKMVEKAANKSHVTPERMLYSMMIHLYSDKKLVRIRAGNTLFTIAAFEGRVGYVHSYNGDTVPNYIENMHQFLESARKIGFDTLVARIHTPELVRILKAAARKMKDPAVKTHFDSEHNLFAVSTGKKRD
;
A
#
# COMPACT_ATOMS: atom_id res chain seq x y z
N MET A 1 15.14 7.52 -4.56
CA MET A 1 13.76 8.00 -4.52
C MET A 1 13.33 8.26 -3.10
N LYS A 2 12.61 9.32 -2.91
CA LYS A 2 12.13 9.69 -1.59
C LYS A 2 10.68 9.25 -1.41
N LEU A 3 10.41 8.39 -0.45
CA LEU A 3 9.07 7.97 -0.11
C LEU A 3 8.61 8.75 1.12
N GLU A 4 7.70 9.68 0.89
CA GLU A 4 7.12 10.46 1.99
C GLU A 4 6.14 9.62 2.79
N GLY A 5 6.14 9.79 4.10
CA GLY A 5 5.23 9.11 4.98
C GLY A 5 5.51 7.62 5.17
N ILE A 6 6.76 7.18 5.00
CA ILE A 6 7.14 5.81 5.35
C ILE A 6 7.28 5.73 6.86
N HIS A 7 6.34 5.04 7.48
CA HIS A 7 6.32 4.90 8.93
C HIS A 7 6.00 3.48 9.32
N PRO A 8 6.96 2.72 9.88
CA PRO A 8 6.60 1.50 10.59
C PRO A 8 5.82 1.90 11.85
N VAL A 9 4.57 1.48 11.95
CA VAL A 9 3.72 1.82 13.07
C VAL A 9 4.03 0.85 14.21
N SER A 10 5.18 1.03 14.83
CA SER A 10 5.64 0.18 15.91
C SER A 10 5.65 0.89 17.26
N SER A 11 5.61 2.22 17.28
CA SER A 11 5.65 3.00 18.52
C SER A 11 4.26 3.46 18.95
N LYS A 12 4.06 3.55 20.25
CA LYS A 12 2.82 4.08 20.82
C LYS A 12 2.57 5.53 20.40
N GLU A 13 3.63 6.30 20.18
CA GLU A 13 3.54 7.71 19.78
C GLU A 13 2.85 7.84 18.43
N HIS A 14 3.21 7.01 17.46
CA HIS A 14 2.55 7.01 16.16
C HIS A 14 1.10 6.56 16.25
N MET A 15 0.80 5.60 17.13
CA MET A 15 -0.56 5.10 17.32
C MET A 15 -1.49 6.09 17.98
N LEU A 16 -0.96 6.92 18.88
CA LEU A 16 -1.76 7.82 19.70
C LEU A 16 -1.82 9.25 19.17
N ASN A 17 -1.04 9.56 18.14
CA ASN A 17 -1.00 10.91 17.58
C ASN A 17 -2.04 11.04 16.44
N PRO A 18 -3.18 11.71 16.70
CA PRO A 18 -4.19 11.92 15.66
C PRO A 18 -3.71 12.86 14.55
N THR A 19 -2.58 13.54 14.74
CA THR A 19 -1.96 14.40 13.74
C THR A 19 -0.88 13.66 12.94
N ASP A 20 -0.95 12.32 12.90
CA ASP A 20 -0.05 11.55 12.06
C ASP A 20 0.01 12.16 10.66
N ILE A 21 1.22 12.26 10.14
CA ILE A 21 1.52 13.01 8.93
C ILE A 21 0.67 12.57 7.74
N PHE A 22 0.31 11.31 7.68
CA PHE A 22 -0.55 10.81 6.62
C PHE A 22 -1.98 11.33 6.76
N VAL A 23 -2.54 11.30 7.95
CA VAL A 23 -3.92 11.76 8.19
C VAL A 23 -4.05 13.24 7.88
N VAL A 24 -3.08 14.03 8.30
CA VAL A 24 -3.02 15.46 7.99
C VAL A 24 -2.90 15.66 6.48
N ALA A 25 -1.99 14.93 5.84
CA ALA A 25 -1.80 15.02 4.40
C ALA A 25 -3.04 14.57 3.61
N ALA A 26 -3.74 13.53 4.08
CA ALA A 26 -4.96 13.08 3.44
C ALA A 26 -6.09 14.11 3.50
N HIS A 27 -6.09 14.95 4.54
CA HIS A 27 -7.11 15.97 4.74
C HIS A 27 -6.74 17.30 4.05
N GLU A 28 -5.49 17.74 4.15
CA GLU A 28 -5.03 19.06 3.69
C GLU A 28 -4.31 19.04 2.34
N ASP A 29 -3.66 17.95 2.01
CA ASP A 29 -2.91 17.79 0.77
C ASP A 29 -3.86 17.38 -0.38
N LYS A 30 -3.72 18.04 -1.53
CA LYS A 30 -4.54 17.76 -2.71
C LYS A 30 -4.44 16.30 -3.17
N GLY A 31 -3.24 15.72 -3.12
CA GLY A 31 -3.04 14.32 -3.48
C GLY A 31 -3.75 13.38 -2.51
N GLY A 32 -3.68 13.69 -1.22
CA GLY A 32 -4.41 12.95 -0.18
C GLY A 32 -5.92 13.09 -0.33
N GLN A 33 -6.41 14.30 -0.65
CA GLN A 33 -7.83 14.52 -0.92
C GLN A 33 -8.31 13.67 -2.10
N LYS A 34 -7.56 13.61 -3.19
CA LYS A 34 -7.88 12.76 -4.35
C LYS A 34 -7.93 11.28 -3.96
N MET A 35 -7.01 10.85 -3.12
CA MET A 35 -6.95 9.49 -2.60
C MET A 35 -8.25 9.15 -1.85
N VAL A 36 -8.68 10.03 -0.95
CA VAL A 36 -9.90 9.85 -0.17
C VAL A 36 -11.13 9.87 -1.09
N GLU A 37 -11.20 10.84 -2.01
CA GLU A 37 -12.34 10.97 -2.93
C GLU A 37 -12.50 9.74 -3.83
N LYS A 38 -11.42 9.25 -4.42
CA LYS A 38 -11.47 8.06 -5.28
C LYS A 38 -11.87 6.81 -4.50
N ALA A 39 -11.32 6.64 -3.30
CA ALA A 39 -11.69 5.52 -2.44
C ALA A 39 -13.16 5.60 -2.03
N ALA A 40 -13.64 6.81 -1.71
CA ALA A 40 -15.03 7.05 -1.34
C ALA A 40 -15.98 6.70 -2.50
N ASN A 41 -15.67 7.18 -3.71
CA ASN A 41 -16.46 6.87 -4.90
C ASN A 41 -16.53 5.37 -5.18
N LYS A 42 -15.41 4.69 -5.08
CA LYS A 42 -15.33 3.25 -5.31
C LYS A 42 -16.15 2.46 -4.29
N SER A 43 -16.23 2.94 -3.07
CA SER A 43 -16.95 2.29 -1.98
C SER A 43 -18.38 2.82 -1.79
N HIS A 44 -18.81 3.80 -2.62
CA HIS A 44 -20.14 4.40 -2.56
C HIS A 44 -20.45 5.03 -1.20
N VAL A 45 -19.48 5.72 -0.63
CA VAL A 45 -19.62 6.45 0.63
C VAL A 45 -19.17 7.90 0.46
N THR A 46 -19.45 8.75 1.46
CA THR A 46 -18.97 10.13 1.43
C THR A 46 -17.47 10.20 1.71
N PRO A 47 -16.76 11.27 1.24
CA PRO A 47 -15.34 11.45 1.57
C PRO A 47 -15.07 11.49 3.06
N GLU A 48 -15.93 12.13 3.86
CA GLU A 48 -15.78 12.20 5.31
C GLU A 48 -15.84 10.81 5.96
N ARG A 49 -16.77 9.99 5.48
CA ARG A 49 -16.92 8.62 5.98
C ARG A 49 -15.74 7.74 5.57
N MET A 50 -15.24 7.94 4.36
CA MET A 50 -14.04 7.24 3.90
C MET A 50 -12.82 7.64 4.73
N LEU A 51 -12.63 8.92 5.00
CA LEU A 51 -11.52 9.40 5.82
C LEU A 51 -11.58 8.78 7.23
N TYR A 52 -12.76 8.75 7.83
CA TYR A 52 -12.96 8.13 9.13
C TYR A 52 -12.59 6.64 9.10
N SER A 53 -13.04 5.92 8.08
CA SER A 53 -12.73 4.50 7.89
C SER A 53 -11.22 4.27 7.73
N MET A 54 -10.54 5.12 6.96
CA MET A 54 -9.09 5.06 6.80
C MET A 54 -8.36 5.31 8.14
N MET A 55 -8.82 6.27 8.92
CA MET A 55 -8.25 6.54 10.25
C MET A 55 -8.36 5.32 11.16
N ILE A 56 -9.53 4.68 11.19
CA ILE A 56 -9.72 3.45 11.97
C ILE A 56 -8.74 2.37 11.51
N HIS A 57 -8.66 2.13 10.20
CA HIS A 57 -7.75 1.14 9.64
C HIS A 57 -6.29 1.44 10.03
N LEU A 58 -5.86 2.69 9.86
CA LEU A 58 -4.47 3.09 10.06
C LEU A 58 -4.05 3.05 11.53
N TYR A 59 -4.97 3.26 12.44
CA TYR A 59 -4.63 3.34 13.87
C TYR A 59 -5.05 2.13 14.69
N SER A 60 -5.73 1.15 14.08
CA SER A 60 -6.17 -0.05 14.80
C SER A 60 -5.08 -1.11 14.96
N ASP A 61 -4.06 -1.11 14.11
CA ASP A 61 -2.99 -2.11 14.13
C ASP A 61 -1.64 -1.44 14.38
N LYS A 62 -1.01 -1.79 15.50
CA LYS A 62 0.29 -1.25 15.93
C LYS A 62 1.45 -1.68 15.04
N LYS A 63 1.28 -2.76 14.27
CA LYS A 63 2.33 -3.32 13.41
C LYS A 63 2.15 -2.94 11.94
N LEU A 64 1.21 -2.05 11.67
CA LEU A 64 0.94 -1.62 10.31
C LEU A 64 2.08 -0.75 9.79
N VAL A 65 2.63 -1.12 8.65
CA VAL A 65 3.60 -0.31 7.92
C VAL A 65 2.85 0.53 6.90
N ARG A 66 3.16 1.83 6.84
CA ARG A 66 2.53 2.76 5.90
C ARG A 66 3.58 3.35 4.99
N ILE A 67 3.34 3.24 3.69
CA ILE A 67 4.26 3.74 2.66
C ILE A 67 3.44 4.59 1.70
N ARG A 68 3.78 5.86 1.59
CA ARG A 68 3.20 6.73 0.57
C ARG A 68 4.17 6.86 -0.60
N ALA A 69 3.68 6.59 -1.81
CA ALA A 69 4.40 6.82 -3.06
C ALA A 69 3.47 7.61 -3.98
N GLY A 70 3.87 8.82 -4.37
CA GLY A 70 3.02 9.73 -5.12
C GLY A 70 1.72 10.00 -4.36
N ASN A 71 0.57 9.84 -5.02
CA ASN A 71 -0.75 10.00 -4.42
C ASN A 71 -1.40 8.65 -4.10
N THR A 72 -0.59 7.66 -3.77
CA THR A 72 -1.05 6.34 -3.35
C THR A 72 -0.49 6.02 -1.98
N LEU A 73 -1.35 5.59 -1.08
CA LEU A 73 -0.94 5.05 0.21
C LEU A 73 -1.04 3.54 0.18
N PHE A 74 0.05 2.89 0.58
CA PHE A 74 0.10 1.45 0.77
C PHE A 74 0.22 1.15 2.25
N THR A 75 -0.48 0.12 2.71
CA THR A 75 -0.33 -0.40 4.06
C THR A 75 0.09 -1.85 3.99
N ILE A 76 0.96 -2.26 4.90
CA ILE A 76 1.38 -3.65 5.02
C ILE A 76 1.10 -4.12 6.44
N ALA A 77 0.22 -5.09 6.57
CA ALA A 77 0.02 -5.81 7.82
C ALA A 77 0.95 -7.03 7.80
N ALA A 78 1.86 -7.10 8.75
CA ALA A 78 2.83 -8.19 8.81
C ALA A 78 2.17 -9.48 9.31
N PHE A 79 2.42 -10.56 8.58
CA PHE A 79 2.14 -11.92 9.03
C PHE A 79 3.40 -12.54 9.64
N GLU A 80 3.42 -13.85 9.75
CA GLU A 80 4.59 -14.56 10.21
C GLU A 80 5.79 -14.31 9.31
N GLY A 81 6.93 -14.07 9.90
CA GLY A 81 8.18 -13.87 9.18
C GLY A 81 8.14 -12.60 8.34
N ARG A 82 8.44 -12.72 7.06
CA ARG A 82 8.61 -11.62 6.13
C ARG A 82 7.47 -11.51 5.12
N VAL A 83 6.32 -12.03 5.47
CA VAL A 83 5.12 -11.95 4.63
C VAL A 83 4.27 -10.78 5.08
N GLY A 84 3.84 -9.95 4.15
CA GLY A 84 2.99 -8.81 4.41
C GLY A 84 1.71 -8.85 3.59
N TYR A 85 0.60 -8.49 4.22
CA TYR A 85 -0.68 -8.30 3.55
C TYR A 85 -0.84 -6.83 3.19
N VAL A 86 -1.06 -6.55 1.91
CA VAL A 86 -1.05 -5.19 1.37
C VAL A 86 -2.47 -4.70 1.09
N HIS A 87 -2.71 -3.45 1.46
CA HIS A 87 -3.88 -2.70 1.05
C HIS A 87 -3.42 -1.36 0.48
N SER A 88 -4.12 -0.82 -0.50
CA SER A 88 -3.78 0.48 -1.07
C SER A 88 -4.98 1.38 -1.21
N TYR A 89 -4.72 2.68 -1.07
CA TYR A 89 -5.64 3.77 -1.40
C TYR A 89 -4.99 4.60 -2.49
N ASN A 90 -5.59 4.62 -3.68
CA ASN A 90 -4.99 5.26 -4.84
C ASN A 90 -5.71 6.53 -5.25
N GLY A 91 -4.96 7.63 -5.35
CA GLY A 91 -5.45 8.91 -5.87
C GLY A 91 -4.90 9.24 -7.25
N ASP A 92 -4.09 8.38 -7.87
CA ASP A 92 -3.45 8.66 -9.14
C ASP A 92 -4.12 7.96 -10.33
N THR A 93 -3.72 8.35 -11.54
CA THR A 93 -4.07 7.67 -12.79
C THR A 93 -3.36 6.32 -12.86
N VAL A 94 -3.80 5.44 -13.77
CA VAL A 94 -3.21 4.09 -13.90
C VAL A 94 -1.71 4.12 -14.13
N PRO A 95 -1.14 4.92 -15.08
CA PRO A 95 0.31 4.94 -15.27
C PRO A 95 1.07 5.34 -14.01
N ASN A 96 0.59 6.35 -13.29
CA ASN A 96 1.21 6.78 -12.05
C ASN A 96 1.05 5.75 -10.93
N TYR A 97 -0.08 5.07 -10.90
CA TYR A 97 -0.31 4.00 -9.92
C TYR A 97 0.69 2.85 -10.12
N ILE A 98 0.97 2.47 -11.38
CA ILE A 98 1.98 1.45 -11.69
C ILE A 98 3.35 1.89 -11.16
N GLU A 99 3.73 3.14 -11.38
CA GLU A 99 5.01 3.67 -10.89
C GLU A 99 5.04 3.71 -9.36
N ASN A 100 3.95 4.16 -8.73
CA ASN A 100 3.85 4.19 -7.28
C ASN A 100 3.96 2.78 -6.68
N MET A 101 3.33 1.81 -7.33
CA MET A 101 3.39 0.40 -6.93
C MET A 101 4.82 -0.14 -7.05
N HIS A 102 5.51 0.19 -8.13
CA HIS A 102 6.91 -0.19 -8.30
C HIS A 102 7.77 0.37 -7.16
N GLN A 103 7.61 1.64 -6.84
CA GLN A 103 8.33 2.29 -5.74
C GLN A 103 7.99 1.63 -4.40
N PHE A 104 6.74 1.30 -4.20
CA PHE A 104 6.29 0.58 -3.01
C PHE A 104 6.98 -0.78 -2.88
N LEU A 105 7.03 -1.56 -3.96
CA LEU A 105 7.68 -2.88 -3.95
C LEU A 105 9.15 -2.78 -3.59
N GLU A 106 9.86 -1.80 -4.14
CA GLU A 106 11.26 -1.54 -3.80
C GLU A 106 11.44 -1.21 -2.31
N SER A 107 10.55 -0.38 -1.78
CA SER A 107 10.62 0.02 -0.37
C SER A 107 10.28 -1.12 0.57
N ALA A 108 9.26 -1.90 0.24
CA ALA A 108 8.87 -3.07 1.04
C ALA A 108 10.00 -4.10 1.11
N ARG A 109 10.69 -4.29 -0.03
CA ARG A 109 11.86 -5.18 -0.06
C ARG A 109 12.98 -4.67 0.85
N LYS A 110 13.27 -3.38 0.83
CA LYS A 110 14.29 -2.76 1.71
C LYS A 110 13.93 -2.89 3.19
N ILE A 111 12.65 -2.75 3.52
CA ILE A 111 12.18 -2.91 4.90
C ILE A 111 12.37 -4.35 5.40
N GLY A 112 12.29 -5.33 4.49
CA GLY A 112 12.55 -6.72 4.82
C GLY A 112 11.46 -7.70 4.46
N PHE A 113 10.42 -7.25 3.77
CA PHE A 113 9.39 -8.15 3.26
C PHE A 113 9.90 -8.88 2.03
N ASP A 114 9.79 -10.19 2.01
CA ASP A 114 10.15 -11.00 0.86
C ASP A 114 8.94 -11.51 0.08
N THR A 115 7.75 -11.46 0.68
CA THR A 115 6.50 -11.82 0.02
C THR A 115 5.40 -10.86 0.43
N LEU A 116 4.72 -10.31 -0.56
CA LEU A 116 3.60 -9.41 -0.36
C LEU A 116 2.36 -10.03 -0.99
N VAL A 117 1.26 -10.02 -0.25
CA VAL A 117 -0.01 -10.63 -0.68
C VAL A 117 -1.10 -9.57 -0.63
N ALA A 118 -1.91 -9.51 -1.66
CA ALA A 118 -3.05 -8.60 -1.70
C ALA A 118 -4.29 -9.31 -2.24
N ARG A 119 -5.44 -8.93 -1.73
CA ARG A 119 -6.72 -9.39 -2.27
C ARG A 119 -7.07 -8.53 -3.49
N ILE A 120 -7.30 -9.18 -4.61
CA ILE A 120 -7.51 -8.51 -5.89
C ILE A 120 -8.86 -8.95 -6.47
N HIS A 121 -9.71 -7.97 -6.79
CA HIS A 121 -11.05 -8.24 -7.27
C HIS A 121 -11.25 -8.01 -8.77
N THR A 122 -10.27 -7.40 -9.45
CA THR A 122 -10.41 -7.06 -10.87
C THR A 122 -9.23 -7.56 -11.69
N PRO A 123 -9.46 -8.03 -12.92
CA PRO A 123 -8.37 -8.42 -13.83
C PRO A 123 -7.42 -7.26 -14.17
N GLU A 124 -7.95 -6.03 -14.19
CA GLU A 124 -7.15 -4.84 -14.45
C GLU A 124 -6.07 -4.65 -13.38
N LEU A 125 -6.41 -4.83 -12.12
CA LEU A 125 -5.45 -4.68 -11.03
C LEU A 125 -4.36 -5.75 -11.07
N VAL A 126 -4.70 -6.97 -11.53
CA VAL A 126 -3.70 -8.02 -11.76
C VAL A 126 -2.67 -7.55 -12.80
N ARG A 127 -3.12 -6.94 -13.89
CA ARG A 127 -2.23 -6.42 -14.93
C ARG A 127 -1.34 -5.29 -14.38
N ILE A 128 -1.90 -4.42 -13.59
CA ILE A 128 -1.17 -3.31 -12.94
C ILE A 128 -0.06 -3.85 -12.04
N LEU A 129 -0.36 -4.82 -11.21
CA LEU A 129 0.61 -5.43 -10.29
C LEU A 129 1.73 -6.15 -11.05
N LYS A 130 1.38 -6.89 -12.11
CA LYS A 130 2.38 -7.53 -12.96
C LYS A 130 3.29 -6.52 -13.64
N ALA A 131 2.74 -5.41 -14.12
CA ALA A 131 3.51 -4.34 -14.75
C ALA A 131 4.48 -3.70 -13.76
N ALA A 132 4.03 -3.43 -12.53
CA ALA A 132 4.87 -2.85 -11.48
C ALA A 132 6.01 -3.81 -11.10
N ALA A 133 5.71 -5.10 -10.97
CA ALA A 133 6.72 -6.10 -10.64
C ALA A 133 7.79 -6.21 -11.74
N ARG A 134 7.39 -6.14 -13.01
CA ARG A 134 8.34 -6.15 -14.13
C ARG A 134 9.28 -4.94 -14.12
N LYS A 135 8.83 -3.80 -13.64
CA LYS A 135 9.67 -2.59 -13.52
C LYS A 135 10.83 -2.77 -12.56
N MET A 136 10.77 -3.72 -11.66
CA MET A 136 11.90 -4.01 -10.76
C MET A 136 13.10 -4.58 -11.49
N LYS A 137 12.90 -5.12 -12.68
CA LYS A 137 13.98 -5.65 -13.55
C LYS A 137 14.85 -6.69 -12.83
N ASP A 138 14.29 -7.45 -11.95
CA ASP A 138 14.97 -8.47 -11.17
C ASP A 138 14.30 -9.82 -11.45
N PRO A 139 15.02 -10.80 -12.03
CA PRO A 139 14.45 -12.11 -12.34
C PRO A 139 14.04 -12.90 -11.10
N ALA A 140 14.55 -12.52 -9.91
CA ALA A 140 14.14 -13.15 -8.66
C ALA A 140 12.75 -12.70 -8.21
N VAL A 141 12.24 -11.58 -8.74
CA VAL A 141 10.89 -11.12 -8.45
C VAL A 141 9.90 -11.98 -9.22
N LYS A 142 9.03 -12.66 -8.49
CA LYS A 142 8.01 -13.56 -9.06
C LYS A 142 6.62 -13.09 -8.66
N THR A 143 5.67 -13.31 -9.54
CA THR A 143 4.26 -13.03 -9.24
C THR A 143 3.43 -14.28 -9.41
N HIS A 144 2.39 -14.39 -8.58
CA HIS A 144 1.45 -15.49 -8.65
C HIS A 144 0.05 -14.97 -8.34
N PHE A 145 -0.92 -15.29 -9.16
CA PHE A 145 -2.31 -14.97 -8.94
C PHE A 145 -3.13 -16.25 -8.71
N ASP A 146 -3.74 -16.34 -7.54
CA ASP A 146 -4.68 -17.40 -7.21
C ASP A 146 -6.09 -16.89 -7.49
N SER A 147 -6.64 -17.27 -8.64
CA SER A 147 -7.96 -16.81 -9.07
C SER A 147 -9.10 -17.39 -8.23
N GLU A 148 -8.88 -18.54 -7.61
CA GLU A 148 -9.88 -19.17 -6.75
C GLU A 148 -10.14 -18.35 -5.49
N HIS A 149 -9.08 -17.77 -4.90
CA HIS A 149 -9.15 -17.00 -3.67
C HIS A 149 -9.00 -15.50 -3.88
N ASN A 150 -8.83 -15.06 -5.13
CA ASN A 150 -8.59 -13.65 -5.48
C ASN A 150 -7.38 -13.08 -4.74
N LEU A 151 -6.31 -13.86 -4.60
CA LEU A 151 -5.07 -13.43 -3.96
C LEU A 151 -3.95 -13.29 -4.97
N PHE A 152 -3.27 -12.16 -4.90
CA PHE A 152 -2.09 -11.90 -5.72
C PHE A 152 -0.87 -11.84 -4.80
N ALA A 153 0.15 -12.61 -5.14
CA ALA A 153 1.40 -12.65 -4.37
C ALA A 153 2.56 -12.16 -5.23
N VAL A 154 3.39 -11.32 -4.61
CA VAL A 154 4.67 -10.90 -5.19
C VAL A 154 5.78 -11.36 -4.27
N SER A 155 6.66 -12.20 -4.79
CA SER A 155 7.91 -12.55 -4.11
C SER A 155 8.98 -11.56 -4.55
N THR A 156 9.58 -10.86 -3.62
CA THR A 156 10.57 -9.83 -3.93
C THR A 156 11.96 -10.39 -4.21
N GLY A 157 12.14 -11.68 -3.99
CA GLY A 157 13.43 -12.33 -4.23
C GLY A 157 14.53 -11.94 -3.25
N LYS A 158 14.20 -11.28 -2.16
CA LYS A 158 15.21 -10.91 -1.17
C LYS A 158 15.75 -12.15 -0.48
N LYS A 159 17.08 -12.33 -0.56
CA LYS A 159 17.74 -13.42 0.15
C LYS A 159 17.84 -13.09 1.62
N ARG A 160 17.62 -14.10 2.45
CA ARG A 160 17.89 -14.00 3.88
C ARG A 160 19.37 -14.29 4.12
N ASP A 161 19.97 -13.41 4.85
CA ASP A 161 21.35 -13.62 5.31
C ASP A 161 21.36 -14.42 6.58
#